data_b7c94c695fc06a1b35fea6566d20fe21
#
_entry.id   b7c94c695fc06a1b35fea6566d20fe21
#
_cell.length_a   1.000
_cell.length_b   1.000
_cell.length_c   1.000
_cell.angle_alpha   90.00
_cell.angle_beta   90.00
_cell.angle_gamma   90.00
#
_symmetry.space_group_name_H-M   'P 1'
#
loop_
_entity.id
_entity.type
_entity.pdbx_description
1 polymer ?
#
loop_
_entity_poly.entity_id
_entity_poly.type
_entity_poly.pdbx_seq_one_letter_code
_entity_poly.pdbx_strand_id
1 'polypeptide(L)'
;MTALCALAGGCSDVIIVDMIDSKLEVAGSYKNIHTINAKRDDLKAKVNDLTNGQGVDVVFECCGASPVVTHICEHVKAAGTVVLTGIPLDLPPFDICAAQAKEVTFKTVFRYANMYPRTIRLIRSGSLDIKRLISKVYDMSDAVAAFDRAASGTAGDVKIMIDCSKN
;
A
#
# COMPACT_ATOMS: atom_id res chain seq x y z
N MET A 1 3.84 3.29 2.23
CA MET A 1 5.20 2.82 1.83
C MET A 1 5.21 2.27 0.40
N THR A 2 4.40 1.26 0.06
CA THR A 2 4.35 0.67 -1.30
C THR A 2 4.15 1.73 -2.39
N ALA A 3 3.22 2.66 -2.21
CA ALA A 3 2.98 3.76 -3.14
C ALA A 3 4.23 4.62 -3.41
N LEU A 4 4.97 4.99 -2.36
CA LEU A 4 6.21 5.76 -2.51
C LEU A 4 7.30 4.96 -3.23
N CYS A 5 7.38 3.65 -2.96
CA CYS A 5 8.30 2.78 -3.68
C CYS A 5 7.91 2.64 -5.15
N ALA A 6 6.62 2.59 -5.48
CA ALA A 6 6.14 2.55 -6.85
C ALA A 6 6.51 3.83 -7.61
N LEU A 7 6.28 5.02 -7.03
CA LEU A 7 6.72 6.29 -7.61
C LEU A 7 8.24 6.35 -7.81
N ALA A 8 9.02 5.97 -6.79
CA ALA A 8 10.48 5.91 -6.90
C ALA A 8 10.96 4.85 -7.91
N GLY A 9 10.14 3.84 -8.19
CA GLY A 9 10.36 2.80 -9.20
C GLY A 9 9.99 3.22 -10.62
N GLY A 10 9.41 4.42 -10.81
CA GLY A 10 9.11 4.98 -12.13
C GLY A 10 7.63 5.01 -12.49
N CYS A 11 6.72 4.73 -11.57
CA CYS A 11 5.29 4.97 -11.82
C CYS A 11 5.04 6.48 -11.93
N SER A 12 4.29 6.91 -12.94
CA SER A 12 3.87 8.32 -13.11
C SER A 12 2.83 8.73 -12.07
N ASP A 13 1.90 7.82 -11.80
CA ASP A 13 0.77 8.04 -10.89
C ASP A 13 0.52 6.79 -10.06
N VAL A 14 0.01 6.97 -8.85
CA VAL A 14 -0.40 5.89 -7.97
C VAL A 14 -1.78 6.17 -7.43
N ILE A 15 -2.66 5.19 -7.53
CA ILE A 15 -3.98 5.20 -6.90
C ILE A 15 -3.87 4.43 -5.58
N ILE A 16 -4.14 5.08 -4.47
CA ILE A 16 -4.19 4.45 -3.15
C ILE A 16 -5.63 4.29 -2.70
N VAL A 17 -5.96 3.10 -2.24
CA VAL A 17 -7.29 2.75 -1.73
C VAL A 17 -7.17 2.38 -0.26
N ASP A 18 -7.97 3.01 0.58
CA ASP A 18 -8.08 2.68 2.01
C ASP A 18 -9.52 2.98 2.47
N MET A 19 -9.86 2.57 3.67
CA MET A 19 -11.15 2.84 4.32
C MET A 19 -11.07 3.97 5.35
N ILE A 20 -9.88 4.51 5.63
CA ILE A 20 -9.61 5.47 6.70
C ILE A 20 -9.15 6.80 6.10
N ASP A 21 -9.98 7.83 6.22
CA ASP A 21 -9.73 9.15 5.62
C ASP A 21 -8.40 9.78 6.07
N SER A 22 -8.07 9.71 7.35
CA SER A 22 -6.82 10.28 7.86
C SER A 22 -5.56 9.64 7.26
N LYS A 23 -5.59 8.35 6.88
CA LYS A 23 -4.51 7.70 6.14
C LYS A 23 -4.47 8.16 4.68
N LEU A 24 -5.63 8.35 4.08
CA LEU A 24 -5.75 8.87 2.72
C LEU A 24 -5.28 10.32 2.62
N GLU A 25 -5.54 11.16 3.64
CA GLU A 25 -5.03 12.53 3.73
C GLU A 25 -3.49 12.56 3.75
N VAL A 26 -2.87 11.71 4.56
CA VAL A 26 -1.39 11.57 4.56
C VAL A 26 -0.89 11.14 3.18
N ALA A 27 -1.53 10.15 2.56
CA ALA A 27 -1.15 9.67 1.24
C ALA A 27 -1.31 10.76 0.17
N GLY A 28 -2.43 11.48 0.16
CA GLY A 28 -2.73 12.56 -0.78
C GLY A 28 -1.84 13.79 -0.64
N SER A 29 -1.07 13.91 0.44
CA SER A 29 -0.07 14.97 0.59
C SER A 29 1.15 14.79 -0.31
N TYR A 30 1.32 13.61 -0.91
CA TYR A 30 2.39 13.33 -1.86
C TYR A 30 1.93 13.59 -3.29
N LYS A 31 2.82 14.15 -4.09
CA LYS A 31 2.56 14.40 -5.52
C LYS A 31 2.31 13.09 -6.27
N ASN A 32 1.40 13.12 -7.22
CA ASN A 32 1.04 11.99 -8.10
C ASN A 32 0.44 10.79 -7.34
N ILE A 33 -0.16 11.04 -6.17
CA ILE A 33 -0.97 10.05 -5.47
C ILE A 33 -2.43 10.49 -5.48
N HIS A 34 -3.28 9.63 -6.04
CA HIS A 34 -4.74 9.78 -6.06
C HIS A 34 -5.33 8.88 -4.97
N THR A 35 -6.22 9.41 -4.16
CA THR A 35 -6.79 8.67 -3.02
C THR A 35 -8.25 8.31 -3.26
N ILE A 36 -8.64 7.09 -2.91
CA ILE A 36 -10.01 6.59 -3.01
C ILE A 36 -10.40 5.96 -1.67
N ASN A 37 -11.52 6.39 -1.09
CA ASN A 37 -12.06 5.76 0.11
C ASN A 37 -13.07 4.69 -0.28
N ALA A 38 -12.71 3.41 -0.09
CA ALA A 38 -13.52 2.26 -0.48
C ALA A 38 -14.87 2.15 0.26
N LYS A 39 -15.10 2.91 1.34
CA LYS A 39 -16.39 2.90 2.06
C LYS A 39 -17.46 3.75 1.40
N ARG A 40 -17.07 4.79 0.64
CA ARG A 40 -18.00 5.77 0.11
C ARG A 40 -17.89 5.99 -1.40
N ASP A 41 -16.73 5.65 -1.97
CA ASP A 41 -16.44 5.91 -3.37
C ASP A 41 -16.70 4.66 -4.21
N ASP A 42 -17.18 4.86 -5.43
CA ASP A 42 -17.19 3.80 -6.44
C ASP A 42 -15.76 3.63 -6.98
N LEU A 43 -15.08 2.63 -6.45
CA LEU A 43 -13.69 2.33 -6.80
C LEU A 43 -13.53 2.09 -8.30
N LYS A 44 -14.43 1.31 -8.90
CA LYS A 44 -14.36 0.97 -10.33
C LYS A 44 -14.53 2.19 -11.21
N ALA A 45 -15.52 3.03 -10.93
CA ALA A 45 -15.75 4.27 -11.67
C ALA A 45 -14.51 5.19 -11.57
N LYS A 46 -13.98 5.41 -10.36
CA LYS A 46 -12.81 6.27 -10.16
C LYS A 46 -11.53 5.74 -10.82
N VAL A 47 -11.29 4.44 -10.76
CA VAL A 47 -10.15 3.85 -11.49
C VAL A 47 -10.34 4.02 -13.00
N ASN A 48 -11.53 3.78 -13.53
CA ASN A 48 -11.81 3.97 -14.95
C ASN A 48 -11.59 5.42 -15.39
N ASP A 49 -12.04 6.39 -14.61
CA ASP A 49 -11.83 7.82 -14.89
C ASP A 49 -10.33 8.17 -14.95
N LEU A 50 -9.55 7.69 -13.99
CA LEU A 50 -8.10 7.96 -13.91
C LEU A 50 -7.28 7.22 -14.97
N THR A 51 -7.81 6.13 -15.54
CA THR A 51 -7.10 5.27 -16.50
C THR A 51 -7.74 5.25 -17.88
N ASN A 52 -8.71 6.15 -18.16
CA ASN A 52 -9.49 6.15 -19.41
C ASN A 52 -10.11 4.77 -19.72
N GLY A 53 -10.58 4.07 -18.70
CA GLY A 53 -11.23 2.76 -18.80
C GLY A 53 -10.30 1.57 -19.03
N GLN A 54 -8.99 1.79 -19.12
CA GLN A 54 -8.02 0.70 -19.39
C GLN A 54 -7.67 -0.14 -18.17
N GLY A 55 -7.80 0.43 -16.98
CA GLY A 55 -7.26 -0.13 -15.74
C GLY A 55 -5.79 0.22 -15.53
N VAL A 56 -5.24 -0.16 -14.38
CA VAL A 56 -3.86 0.15 -14.00
C VAL A 56 -2.86 -0.90 -14.50
N ASP A 57 -1.62 -0.51 -14.75
CA ASP A 57 -0.55 -1.40 -15.18
C ASP A 57 -0.20 -2.46 -14.11
N VAL A 58 -0.18 -2.02 -12.85
CA VAL A 58 0.20 -2.87 -11.71
C VAL A 58 -0.75 -2.62 -10.53
N VAL A 59 -1.26 -3.69 -9.95
CA VAL A 59 -1.99 -3.67 -8.68
C VAL A 59 -1.11 -4.27 -7.59
N PHE A 60 -0.94 -3.54 -6.48
CA PHE A 60 -0.32 -4.07 -5.26
C PHE A 60 -1.42 -4.37 -4.24
N GLU A 61 -1.65 -5.62 -3.95
CA GLU A 61 -2.51 -6.05 -2.85
C GLU A 61 -1.68 -6.02 -1.56
N CYS A 62 -2.09 -5.21 -0.57
CA CYS A 62 -1.30 -4.96 0.64
C CYS A 62 -2.05 -5.23 1.96
N CYS A 63 -3.30 -5.65 1.91
CA CYS A 63 -4.12 -5.83 3.11
C CYS A 63 -4.44 -7.30 3.45
N GLY A 64 -4.38 -8.20 2.47
CA GLY A 64 -4.73 -9.62 2.64
C GLY A 64 -6.22 -9.88 2.88
N ALA A 65 -7.08 -8.89 2.60
CA ALA A 65 -8.52 -9.05 2.80
C ALA A 65 -9.14 -9.88 1.67
N SER A 66 -9.87 -10.94 2.02
CA SER A 66 -10.51 -11.84 1.04
C SER A 66 -11.34 -11.13 -0.03
N PRO A 67 -12.18 -10.13 0.28
CA PRO A 67 -12.94 -9.42 -0.75
C PRO A 67 -12.05 -8.68 -1.75
N VAL A 68 -10.90 -8.13 -1.29
CA VAL A 68 -9.95 -7.44 -2.17
C VAL A 68 -9.27 -8.42 -3.11
N VAL A 69 -8.80 -9.56 -2.59
CA VAL A 69 -8.15 -10.60 -3.40
C VAL A 69 -9.11 -11.17 -4.43
N THR A 70 -10.39 -11.41 -4.07
CA THR A 70 -11.40 -11.97 -4.95
C THR A 70 -11.63 -11.09 -6.20
N HIS A 71 -11.66 -9.77 -6.03
CA HIS A 71 -12.00 -8.82 -7.09
C HIS A 71 -10.78 -8.10 -7.69
N ILE A 72 -9.56 -8.55 -7.37
CA ILE A 72 -8.33 -7.82 -7.71
C ILE A 72 -8.12 -7.64 -9.22
N CYS A 73 -8.59 -8.57 -10.03
CA CYS A 73 -8.48 -8.51 -11.48
C CYS A 73 -9.39 -7.46 -12.14
N GLU A 74 -10.35 -6.90 -11.41
CA GLU A 74 -11.27 -5.91 -11.99
C GLU A 74 -10.55 -4.62 -12.38
N HIS A 75 -9.53 -4.23 -11.62
CA HIS A 75 -8.88 -2.94 -11.73
C HIS A 75 -7.58 -2.95 -12.56
N VAL A 76 -7.01 -4.12 -12.81
CA VAL A 76 -5.81 -4.26 -13.63
C VAL A 76 -6.17 -4.29 -15.11
N LYS A 77 -5.33 -3.67 -15.95
CA LYS A 77 -5.48 -3.73 -17.42
C LYS A 77 -5.16 -5.12 -17.98
N ALA A 78 -5.53 -5.38 -19.23
CA ALA A 78 -5.09 -6.57 -19.94
C ALA A 78 -3.55 -6.66 -19.99
N ALA A 79 -2.99 -7.87 -19.85
CA ALA A 79 -1.57 -8.16 -19.72
C ALA A 79 -0.87 -7.41 -18.55
N GLY A 80 -1.63 -6.89 -17.59
CA GLY A 80 -1.09 -6.20 -16.42
C GLY A 80 -0.56 -7.16 -15.35
N THR A 81 -0.07 -6.60 -14.25
CA THR A 81 0.54 -7.39 -13.17
C THR A 81 -0.19 -7.14 -11.84
N VAL A 82 -0.44 -8.21 -11.11
CA VAL A 82 -0.88 -8.17 -9.70
C VAL A 82 0.26 -8.65 -8.81
N VAL A 83 0.60 -7.86 -7.79
CA VAL A 83 1.62 -8.20 -6.79
C VAL A 83 0.93 -8.40 -5.45
N LEU A 84 0.91 -9.63 -4.96
CA LEU A 84 0.33 -10.01 -3.67
C LEU A 84 1.39 -9.84 -2.58
N THR A 85 1.22 -8.82 -1.74
CA THR A 85 2.10 -8.51 -0.60
C THR A 85 1.38 -8.67 0.74
N GLY A 86 0.05 -8.52 0.76
CA GLY A 86 -0.78 -8.83 1.91
C GLY A 86 -0.81 -10.33 2.17
N ILE A 87 -0.94 -10.71 3.43
CA ILE A 87 -1.03 -12.12 3.84
C ILE A 87 -2.46 -12.36 4.30
N PRO A 88 -3.29 -13.09 3.52
CA PRO A 88 -4.63 -13.43 3.94
C PRO A 88 -4.57 -14.40 5.13
N LEU A 89 -5.51 -14.24 6.06
CA LEU A 89 -5.67 -15.15 7.20
C LEU A 89 -6.36 -16.47 6.80
N ASP A 90 -7.24 -16.38 5.80
CA ASP A 90 -7.99 -17.51 5.25
C ASP A 90 -7.67 -17.69 3.77
N LEU A 91 -8.11 -18.78 3.17
CA LEU A 91 -7.99 -19.01 1.72
C LEU A 91 -9.07 -18.18 1.00
N PRO A 92 -8.72 -17.07 0.37
CA PRO A 92 -9.70 -16.26 -0.36
C PRO A 92 -10.12 -16.97 -1.65
N PRO A 93 -11.40 -16.85 -2.05
CA PRO A 93 -11.81 -17.24 -3.39
C PRO A 93 -11.05 -16.38 -4.41
N PHE A 94 -10.72 -16.97 -5.55
CA PHE A 94 -9.98 -16.30 -6.61
C PHE A 94 -10.65 -16.51 -7.96
N ASP A 95 -10.94 -15.44 -8.70
CA ASP A 95 -11.54 -15.51 -10.03
C ASP A 95 -10.47 -15.77 -11.10
N ILE A 96 -10.25 -17.06 -11.37
CA ILE A 96 -9.32 -17.52 -12.42
C ILE A 96 -9.81 -17.08 -13.81
N CYS A 97 -11.12 -17.07 -14.05
CA CYS A 97 -11.66 -16.69 -15.35
C CYS A 97 -11.38 -15.22 -15.67
N ALA A 98 -11.56 -14.33 -14.69
CA ALA A 98 -11.22 -12.91 -14.85
C ALA A 98 -9.71 -12.71 -15.10
N ALA A 99 -8.86 -13.48 -14.40
CA ALA A 99 -7.42 -13.45 -14.58
C ALA A 99 -7.01 -13.90 -15.99
N GLN A 100 -7.59 -15.01 -16.48
CA GLN A 100 -7.33 -15.55 -17.81
C GLN A 100 -7.83 -14.62 -18.92
N ALA A 101 -9.03 -14.04 -18.76
CA ALA A 101 -9.62 -13.13 -19.76
C ALA A 101 -8.76 -11.88 -20.00
N LYS A 102 -7.95 -11.49 -19.03
CA LYS A 102 -7.05 -10.33 -19.10
C LYS A 102 -5.56 -10.73 -19.21
N GLU A 103 -5.23 -12.01 -19.24
CA GLU A 103 -3.83 -12.50 -19.27
C GLU A 103 -2.96 -11.91 -18.14
N VAL A 104 -3.51 -11.84 -16.92
CA VAL A 104 -2.86 -11.17 -15.78
C VAL A 104 -1.66 -11.97 -15.26
N THR A 105 -0.54 -11.31 -15.07
CA THR A 105 0.63 -11.89 -14.39
C THR A 105 0.51 -11.71 -12.87
N PHE A 106 0.66 -12.80 -12.09
CA PHE A 106 0.71 -12.75 -10.63
C PHE A 106 2.13 -12.89 -10.12
N LYS A 107 2.49 -12.02 -9.18
CA LYS A 107 3.73 -12.10 -8.40
C LYS A 107 3.40 -12.09 -6.92
N THR A 108 4.20 -12.81 -6.14
CA THR A 108 4.00 -12.90 -4.69
C THR A 108 5.22 -12.41 -3.95
N VAL A 109 5.02 -11.80 -2.79
CA VAL A 109 6.07 -11.37 -1.89
C VAL A 109 5.73 -11.87 -0.49
N PHE A 110 6.64 -12.61 0.14
CA PHE A 110 6.45 -13.06 1.52
C PHE A 110 7.32 -12.28 2.51
N ARG A 111 8.61 -12.16 2.20
CA ARG A 111 9.60 -11.51 3.07
C ARG A 111 10.54 -10.64 2.25
N TYR A 112 11.43 -9.96 2.92
CA TYR A 112 12.36 -8.95 2.40
C TYR A 112 13.78 -9.51 2.20
N ALA A 113 13.92 -10.64 1.51
CA ALA A 113 15.20 -11.30 1.30
C ALA A 113 16.23 -10.33 0.67
N ASN A 114 17.36 -10.11 1.37
CA ASN A 114 18.48 -9.27 0.94
C ASN A 114 18.12 -7.80 0.61
N MET A 115 16.99 -7.29 1.12
CA MET A 115 16.49 -5.96 0.74
C MET A 115 17.02 -4.83 1.63
N TYR A 116 17.54 -5.09 2.84
CA TYR A 116 17.95 -4.03 3.77
C TYR A 116 18.98 -3.05 3.18
N PRO A 117 20.12 -3.49 2.60
CA PRO A 117 21.10 -2.56 2.04
C PRO A 117 20.53 -1.74 0.89
N ARG A 118 19.68 -2.33 0.05
CA ARG A 118 19.02 -1.66 -1.07
C ARG A 118 18.03 -0.60 -0.57
N THR A 119 17.21 -0.93 0.42
CA THR A 119 16.21 -0.02 1.01
C THR A 119 16.89 1.16 1.69
N ILE A 120 17.99 0.93 2.45
CA ILE A 120 18.76 1.99 3.09
C ILE A 120 19.34 2.94 2.04
N ARG A 121 19.91 2.42 0.94
CA ARG A 121 20.41 3.27 -0.15
C ARG A 121 19.31 4.10 -0.78
N LEU A 122 18.13 3.51 -1.02
CA LEU A 122 16.98 4.22 -1.60
C LEU A 122 16.48 5.35 -0.67
N ILE A 123 16.43 5.11 0.64
CA ILE A 123 16.06 6.16 1.61
C ILE A 123 17.13 7.27 1.64
N ARG A 124 18.40 6.89 1.67
CA ARG A 124 19.53 7.85 1.72
C ARG A 124 19.66 8.70 0.46
N SER A 125 19.19 8.22 -0.69
CA SER A 125 19.19 9.01 -1.94
C SER A 125 18.20 10.18 -1.91
N GLY A 126 17.29 10.22 -0.92
CA GLY A 126 16.23 11.24 -0.85
C GLY A 126 15.06 10.98 -1.80
N SER A 127 15.07 9.90 -2.57
CA SER A 127 13.97 9.55 -3.49
C SER A 127 12.68 9.14 -2.76
N LEU A 128 12.76 8.84 -1.46
CA LEU A 128 11.62 8.49 -0.62
C LEU A 128 11.50 9.48 0.54
N ASP A 129 10.49 10.34 0.52
CA ASP A 129 10.13 11.16 1.68
C ASP A 129 9.27 10.33 2.65
N ILE A 130 9.94 9.56 3.49
CA ILE A 130 9.27 8.70 4.48
C ILE A 130 8.98 9.40 5.80
N LYS A 131 9.53 10.60 6.03
CA LYS A 131 9.39 11.30 7.32
C LYS A 131 7.96 11.65 7.64
N ARG A 132 7.16 12.00 6.64
CA ARG A 132 5.72 12.29 6.79
C ARG A 132 4.89 11.08 7.25
N LEU A 133 5.42 9.87 7.09
CA LEU A 133 4.74 8.65 7.53
C LEU A 133 4.94 8.39 9.03
N ILE A 134 5.91 9.05 9.67
CA ILE A 134 6.17 8.88 11.11
C ILE A 134 5.17 9.72 11.88
N SER A 135 4.19 9.06 12.47
CA SER A 135 3.12 9.72 13.24
C SER A 135 3.59 10.14 14.62
N LYS A 136 4.41 9.30 15.27
CA LYS A 136 4.98 9.59 16.59
C LYS A 136 6.26 8.79 16.83
N VAL A 137 7.18 9.42 17.55
CA VAL A 137 8.39 8.79 18.10
C VAL A 137 8.26 8.78 19.61
N TYR A 138 8.53 7.64 20.22
CA TYR A 138 8.58 7.44 21.66
C TYR A 138 10.03 7.20 22.10
N ASP A 139 10.36 7.58 23.33
CA ASP A 139 11.60 7.18 23.94
C ASP A 139 11.52 5.70 24.38
N MET A 140 12.65 5.03 24.58
CA MET A 140 12.67 3.60 24.94
C MET A 140 11.94 3.31 26.26
N SER A 141 11.99 4.23 27.22
CA SER A 141 11.24 4.16 28.49
C SER A 141 9.73 4.03 28.31
N ASP A 142 9.20 4.58 27.22
CA ASP A 142 7.77 4.60 26.89
C ASP A 142 7.38 3.52 25.88
N ALA A 143 8.22 2.50 25.67
CA ALA A 143 8.00 1.47 24.67
C ALA A 143 6.63 0.77 24.82
N VAL A 144 6.18 0.50 26.05
CA VAL A 144 4.88 -0.13 26.31
C VAL A 144 3.75 0.76 25.75
N ALA A 145 3.77 2.06 26.04
CA ALA A 145 2.77 2.99 25.53
C ALA A 145 2.81 3.11 24.00
N ALA A 146 3.99 2.96 23.38
CA ALA A 146 4.12 2.92 21.93
C ALA A 146 3.44 1.69 21.32
N PHE A 147 3.60 0.52 21.93
CA PHE A 147 2.93 -0.71 21.51
C PHE A 147 1.42 -0.65 21.72
N ASP A 148 0.95 -0.14 22.86
CA ASP A 148 -0.48 0.04 23.14
C ASP A 148 -1.13 0.96 22.12
N ARG A 149 -0.49 2.07 21.76
CA ARG A 149 -0.96 2.97 20.72
C ARG A 149 -0.99 2.30 19.35
N ALA A 150 0.04 1.56 18.99
CA ALA A 150 0.08 0.83 17.73
C ALA A 150 -1.02 -0.23 17.64
N ALA A 151 -1.29 -0.94 18.75
CA ALA A 151 -2.33 -1.96 18.84
C ALA A 151 -3.74 -1.36 18.82
N SER A 152 -3.94 -0.16 19.37
CA SER A 152 -5.26 0.52 19.39
C SER A 152 -5.74 0.95 18.01
N GLY A 153 -4.86 1.00 17.01
CA GLY A 153 -5.20 1.44 15.66
C GLY A 153 -5.68 2.89 15.60
N THR A 154 -5.08 3.78 16.42
CA THR A 154 -5.46 5.20 16.49
C THR A 154 -5.55 5.81 15.09
N ALA A 155 -6.69 6.46 14.80
CA ALA A 155 -6.93 7.12 13.52
C ALA A 155 -5.82 8.14 13.23
N GLY A 156 -5.31 8.11 11.99
CA GLY A 156 -4.21 8.99 11.56
C GLY A 156 -2.81 8.42 11.78
N ASP A 157 -2.65 7.40 12.60
CA ASP A 157 -1.34 6.76 12.78
C ASP A 157 -0.99 5.90 11.56
N VAL A 158 0.17 6.18 10.97
CA VAL A 158 0.75 5.40 9.87
C VAL A 158 1.96 4.60 10.36
N LYS A 159 2.88 5.23 11.07
CA LYS A 159 4.07 4.58 11.63
C LYS A 159 4.42 5.15 13.00
N ILE A 160 4.46 4.27 13.99
CA ILE A 160 4.99 4.55 15.32
C ILE A 160 6.45 4.08 15.37
N MET A 161 7.32 4.91 15.94
CA MET A 161 8.74 4.62 16.11
C MET A 161 9.13 4.67 17.58
N ILE A 162 10.14 3.92 17.95
CA ILE A 162 10.78 4.00 19.28
C ILE A 162 12.24 4.38 19.05
N ASP A 163 12.68 5.46 19.71
CA ASP A 163 14.08 5.91 19.68
C ASP A 163 14.86 5.14 20.76
N CYS A 164 15.69 4.19 20.32
CA CYS A 164 16.52 3.39 21.20
C CYS A 164 17.86 4.06 21.55
N SER A 165 18.13 5.28 21.05
CA SER A 165 19.36 6.02 21.35
C SER A 165 19.29 6.81 22.66
N LYS A 166 18.08 6.98 23.19
CA LYS A 166 17.83 7.67 24.46
C LYS A 166 17.43 6.62 25.50
N ASN A 167 18.22 6.50 26.54
CA ASN A 167 17.92 5.72 27.74
C ASN A 167 17.25 6.58 28.80
#